data_810beaba641af070874deb3a8a267cb0
#
_entry.id   810beaba641af070874deb3a8a267cb0
#
_cell.length_a   1.000
_cell.length_b   1.000
_cell.length_c   1.000
_cell.angle_alpha   90.00
_cell.angle_beta   90.00
_cell.angle_gamma   90.00
#
_symmetry.space_group_name_H-M   'P 1'
#
loop_
_entity.id
_entity.type
_entity.pdbx_description
1 polymer ?
#
loop_
_entity_poly.entity_id
_entity_poly.type
_entity_poly.pdbx_seq_one_letter_code
_entity_poly.pdbx_strand_id
1 'polypeptide(L)'
;MKLAVISDIHSNFMALENALCMIDKLKPDGIIFLGDYLTDFPYPQRTLWLLDECRATFPCWFVRGNREDYMLRHRENPDDGWRHSSSSGSLLYTFENLAPCDLDRFQAMPARIDIYPDRELGFEGVPPLTACHGSPRATKEWIMNRPALIDHYLSEVEGNVLLCGHTHRA
;
A
#
# COMPACT_ATOMS: atom_id res chain seq x y z
N MET A 1 21.64 2.87 3.76
CA MET A 1 20.17 3.08 3.71
C MET A 1 19.45 1.84 4.23
N LYS A 2 18.45 2.01 5.06
CA LYS A 2 17.58 0.95 5.58
C LYS A 2 16.12 1.41 5.44
N LEU A 3 15.33 0.72 4.65
CA LEU A 3 13.90 1.00 4.49
C LEU A 3 13.08 -0.17 5.06
N ALA A 4 11.99 0.15 5.75
CA ALA A 4 10.97 -0.82 6.09
C ALA A 4 9.92 -0.85 4.97
N VAL A 5 9.41 -2.04 4.65
CA VAL A 5 8.36 -2.22 3.64
C VAL A 5 7.18 -2.94 4.29
N ILE A 6 6.00 -2.37 4.17
CA ILE A 6 4.74 -2.92 4.69
C ILE A 6 3.73 -2.97 3.55
N SER A 7 3.00 -4.07 3.43
CA SER A 7 1.96 -4.29 2.43
C SER A 7 0.80 -5.08 2.99
N ASP A 8 -0.37 -4.98 2.34
CA ASP A 8 -1.51 -5.88 2.53
C ASP A 8 -1.95 -5.98 4.01
N ILE A 9 -2.15 -4.81 4.63
CA ILE A 9 -2.52 -4.68 6.06
C ILE A 9 -3.95 -5.16 6.32
N HIS A 10 -4.87 -4.91 5.38
CA HIS A 10 -6.26 -5.37 5.42
C HIS A 10 -7.00 -5.05 6.73
N SER A 11 -6.87 -3.84 7.26
CA SER A 11 -7.47 -3.42 8.55
C SER A 11 -7.01 -4.23 9.77
N ASN A 12 -5.93 -5.00 9.68
CA ASN A 12 -5.33 -5.72 10.81
C ASN A 12 -4.41 -4.80 11.62
N PHE A 13 -5.03 -3.87 12.37
CA PHE A 13 -4.27 -2.90 13.15
C PHE A 13 -3.34 -3.56 14.18
N MET A 14 -3.71 -4.73 14.73
CA MET A 14 -2.89 -5.44 15.72
C MET A 14 -1.57 -5.95 15.11
N ALA A 15 -1.64 -6.50 13.88
CA ALA A 15 -0.44 -6.89 13.17
C ALA A 15 0.41 -5.67 12.78
N LEU A 16 -0.23 -4.60 12.33
CA LEU A 16 0.44 -3.34 12.02
C LEU A 16 1.14 -2.76 13.26
N GLU A 17 0.46 -2.67 14.41
CA GLU A 17 1.02 -2.16 15.67
C GLU A 17 2.27 -2.95 16.08
N ASN A 18 2.22 -4.29 16.00
CA ASN A 18 3.39 -5.14 16.28
C ASN A 18 4.53 -4.91 15.28
N ALA A 19 4.23 -4.79 13.99
CA ALA A 19 5.23 -4.49 12.96
C ALA A 19 5.90 -3.13 13.24
N LEU A 20 5.12 -2.11 13.60
CA LEU A 20 5.62 -0.77 13.93
C LEU A 20 6.49 -0.77 15.18
N CYS A 21 6.16 -1.56 16.21
CA CYS A 21 7.03 -1.75 17.37
C CYS A 21 8.40 -2.36 17.00
N MET A 22 8.44 -3.25 16.01
CA MET A 22 9.69 -3.81 15.50
C MET A 22 10.47 -2.77 14.68
N ILE A 23 9.78 -2.03 13.81
CA ILE A 23 10.34 -0.98 12.97
C ILE A 23 10.97 0.11 13.84
N ASP A 24 10.29 0.53 14.90
CA ASP A 24 10.85 1.53 15.83
C ASP A 24 12.18 1.08 16.45
N LYS A 25 12.34 -0.21 16.77
CA LYS A 25 13.62 -0.77 17.27
C LYS A 25 14.70 -0.82 16.19
N LEU A 26 14.31 -1.04 14.93
CA LEU A 26 15.24 -1.15 13.80
C LEU A 26 15.73 0.21 13.31
N LYS A 27 15.02 1.29 13.63
CA LYS A 27 15.31 2.68 13.23
C LYS A 27 15.62 2.77 11.72
N PRO A 28 14.66 2.50 10.84
CA PRO A 28 14.86 2.67 9.41
C PRO A 28 14.93 4.16 9.05
N ASP A 29 15.49 4.44 7.88
CA ASP A 29 15.54 5.78 7.30
C ASP A 29 14.17 6.21 6.73
N GLY A 30 13.25 5.25 6.51
CA GLY A 30 11.87 5.50 6.08
C GLY A 30 11.07 4.22 5.94
N ILE A 31 9.75 4.38 5.69
CA ILE A 31 8.79 3.29 5.55
C ILE A 31 8.05 3.42 4.22
N ILE A 32 8.02 2.33 3.45
CA ILE A 32 7.25 2.25 2.21
C ILE A 32 6.02 1.38 2.45
N PHE A 33 4.85 1.93 2.17
CA PHE A 33 3.56 1.26 2.28
C PHE A 33 3.03 0.93 0.89
N LEU A 34 2.82 -0.35 0.60
CA LEU A 34 2.52 -0.85 -0.74
C LEU A 34 1.01 -1.06 -1.02
N GLY A 35 0.12 -0.43 -0.27
CA GLY A 35 -1.32 -0.50 -0.52
C GLY A 35 -2.06 -1.62 0.23
N ASP A 36 -3.35 -1.75 -0.06
CA ASP A 36 -4.31 -2.64 0.60
C ASP A 36 -4.30 -2.45 2.13
N TYR A 37 -4.50 -1.21 2.54
CA TYR A 37 -4.53 -0.84 3.96
C TYR A 37 -5.74 -1.37 4.69
N LEU A 38 -6.87 -1.45 3.99
CA LEU A 38 -8.18 -1.69 4.56
C LEU A 38 -8.85 -2.94 4.00
N THR A 39 -10.04 -3.22 4.52
CA THR A 39 -10.88 -4.39 4.25
C THR A 39 -10.50 -5.64 5.04
N ASP A 40 -11.32 -6.68 4.94
CA ASP A 40 -11.18 -8.02 5.50
C ASP A 40 -11.23 -8.08 7.04
N PHE A 41 -10.49 -7.26 7.78
CA PHE A 41 -10.63 -7.11 9.23
C PHE A 41 -11.48 -5.90 9.61
N PRO A 42 -12.15 -5.91 10.79
CA PRO A 42 -13.17 -4.90 11.14
C PRO A 42 -12.63 -3.63 11.81
N TYR A 43 -11.40 -3.21 11.50
CA TYR A 43 -10.77 -2.08 12.18
C TYR A 43 -10.21 -1.00 11.23
N PRO A 44 -10.99 -0.50 10.26
CA PRO A 44 -10.48 0.44 9.27
C PRO A 44 -9.96 1.74 9.90
N GLN A 45 -10.74 2.36 10.80
CA GLN A 45 -10.39 3.64 11.41
C GLN A 45 -9.13 3.56 12.28
N ARG A 46 -8.98 2.46 13.04
CA ARG A 46 -7.78 2.27 13.86
C ARG A 46 -6.53 2.04 13.03
N THR A 47 -6.68 1.36 11.90
CA THR A 47 -5.58 1.19 10.94
C THR A 47 -5.16 2.52 10.33
N LEU A 48 -6.11 3.35 9.88
CA LEU A 48 -5.81 4.67 9.35
C LEU A 48 -5.12 5.57 10.36
N TRP A 49 -5.58 5.55 11.60
CA TRP A 49 -4.94 6.29 12.70
C TRP A 49 -3.46 5.88 12.88
N LEU A 50 -3.15 4.57 12.89
CA LEU A 50 -1.76 4.10 13.00
C LEU A 50 -0.89 4.54 11.81
N LEU A 51 -1.46 4.59 10.59
CA LEU A 51 -0.74 5.09 9.41
C LEU A 51 -0.42 6.59 9.54
N ASP A 52 -1.31 7.38 10.16
CA ASP A 52 -1.08 8.78 10.43
C ASP A 52 0.02 9.01 11.48
N GLU A 53 0.03 8.22 12.54
CA GLU A 53 1.11 8.21 13.54
C GLU A 53 2.47 7.88 12.90
N CYS A 54 2.50 6.91 11.96
CA CYS A 54 3.72 6.61 11.23
C CYS A 54 4.20 7.80 10.40
N ARG A 55 3.29 8.44 9.68
CA ARG A 55 3.60 9.62 8.84
C ARG A 55 4.14 10.79 9.67
N ALA A 56 3.70 10.93 10.91
CA ALA A 56 4.19 11.95 11.82
C ALA A 56 5.60 11.65 12.39
N THR A 57 6.02 10.37 12.36
CA THR A 57 7.24 9.90 13.03
C THR A 57 8.37 9.59 12.03
N PHE A 58 8.05 9.07 10.86
CA PHE A 58 9.01 8.62 9.85
C PHE A 58 8.75 9.26 8.49
N PRO A 59 9.77 9.42 7.63
CA PRO A 59 9.55 9.58 6.20
C PRO A 59 8.77 8.38 5.66
N CYS A 60 7.62 8.64 5.03
CA CYS A 60 6.72 7.59 4.57
C CYS A 60 6.29 7.81 3.12
N TRP A 61 6.30 6.75 2.33
CA TRP A 61 5.76 6.71 0.98
C TRP A 61 4.58 5.74 0.95
N PHE A 62 3.49 6.18 0.31
CA PHE A 62 2.24 5.41 0.24
C PHE A 62 1.83 5.25 -1.22
N VAL A 63 1.56 4.03 -1.63
CA VAL A 63 0.90 3.75 -2.90
C VAL A 63 -0.49 3.16 -2.64
N ARG A 64 -1.39 3.36 -3.58
CA ARG A 64 -2.75 2.85 -3.53
C ARG A 64 -2.79 1.40 -3.98
N GLY A 65 -3.49 0.54 -3.23
CA GLY A 65 -3.78 -0.84 -3.59
C GLY A 65 -5.14 -1.01 -4.28
N ASN A 66 -5.47 -2.24 -4.65
CA ASN A 66 -6.75 -2.53 -5.29
C ASN A 66 -7.95 -2.40 -4.35
N ARG A 67 -7.75 -2.53 -3.03
CA ARG A 67 -8.83 -2.32 -2.05
C ARG A 67 -9.24 -0.86 -1.97
N GLU A 68 -8.29 0.05 -1.98
CA GLU A 68 -8.56 1.49 -2.07
C GLU A 68 -9.25 1.84 -3.39
N ASP A 69 -8.83 1.23 -4.52
CA ASP A 69 -9.51 1.40 -5.81
C ASP A 69 -10.96 0.89 -5.79
N TYR A 70 -11.27 -0.16 -5.03
CA TYR A 70 -12.63 -0.63 -4.86
C TYR A 70 -13.48 0.37 -4.08
N MET A 71 -12.96 0.96 -3.01
CA MET A 71 -13.65 2.00 -2.24
C MET A 71 -13.95 3.23 -3.12
N LEU A 72 -12.99 3.66 -3.94
CA LEU A 72 -13.17 4.80 -4.86
C LEU A 72 -14.22 4.52 -5.92
N ARG A 73 -14.22 3.33 -6.52
CA ARG A 73 -15.24 2.93 -7.50
C ARG A 73 -16.64 2.83 -6.90
N HIS A 74 -16.76 2.29 -5.69
CA HIS A 74 -18.05 2.23 -5.00
C HIS A 74 -18.59 3.61 -4.66
N ARG A 75 -17.73 4.57 -4.30
CA ARG A 75 -18.11 5.98 -4.13
C ARG A 75 -18.71 6.57 -5.40
N GLU A 76 -18.15 6.24 -6.56
CA GLU A 76 -18.61 6.74 -7.87
C GLU A 76 -19.88 6.01 -8.35
N ASN A 77 -20.02 4.74 -8.01
CA ASN A 77 -21.14 3.89 -8.41
C ASN A 77 -21.63 3.02 -7.22
N PRO A 78 -22.45 3.57 -6.31
CA PRO A 78 -22.95 2.84 -5.14
C PRO A 78 -23.84 1.64 -5.47
N ASP A 79 -24.36 1.56 -6.69
CA ASP A 79 -25.22 0.47 -7.17
C ASP A 79 -24.43 -0.71 -7.78
N ASP A 80 -23.14 -0.84 -7.47
CA ASP A 80 -22.24 -1.88 -7.99
C ASP A 80 -22.51 -3.30 -7.44
N GLY A 81 -23.56 -3.45 -6.64
CA GLY A 81 -24.04 -4.74 -6.14
C GLY A 81 -23.39 -5.22 -4.85
N TRP A 82 -22.64 -4.39 -4.14
CA TRP A 82 -22.13 -4.74 -2.82
C TRP A 82 -23.27 -4.93 -1.83
N ARG A 83 -23.15 -5.99 -1.00
CA ARG A 83 -24.16 -6.37 0.00
C ARG A 83 -23.46 -6.95 1.22
N HIS A 84 -24.15 -6.97 2.36
CA HIS A 84 -23.71 -7.70 3.55
C HIS A 84 -23.78 -9.22 3.30
N SER A 85 -22.75 -9.74 2.66
CA SER A 85 -22.59 -11.14 2.22
C SER A 85 -21.15 -11.60 2.42
N SER A 86 -20.91 -12.89 2.22
CA SER A 86 -19.54 -13.45 2.30
C SER A 86 -18.58 -12.92 1.22
N SER A 87 -19.10 -12.40 0.10
CA SER A 87 -18.27 -11.94 -1.02
C SER A 87 -17.93 -10.45 -0.99
N SER A 88 -18.84 -9.61 -0.50
CA SER A 88 -18.66 -8.16 -0.48
C SER A 88 -18.92 -7.49 0.87
N GLY A 89 -19.26 -8.27 1.89
CA GLY A 89 -19.61 -7.72 3.21
C GLY A 89 -18.48 -6.97 3.88
N SER A 90 -17.25 -7.44 3.78
CA SER A 90 -16.09 -6.73 4.33
C SER A 90 -15.80 -5.41 3.60
N LEU A 91 -16.01 -5.39 2.28
CA LEU A 91 -15.87 -4.17 1.47
C LEU A 91 -16.91 -3.13 1.87
N LEU A 92 -18.19 -3.54 1.92
CA LEU A 92 -19.30 -2.66 2.30
C LEU A 92 -19.14 -2.15 3.73
N TYR A 93 -18.83 -3.03 4.69
CA TYR A 93 -18.56 -2.64 6.06
C TYR A 93 -17.43 -1.61 6.15
N THR A 94 -16.34 -1.84 5.42
CA THR A 94 -15.22 -0.88 5.40
C THR A 94 -15.68 0.46 4.86
N PHE A 95 -16.38 0.49 3.72
CA PHE A 95 -16.86 1.71 3.10
C PHE A 95 -17.81 2.51 4.03
N GLU A 96 -18.75 1.84 4.70
CA GLU A 96 -19.69 2.44 5.65
C GLU A 96 -18.99 3.02 6.90
N ASN A 97 -17.75 2.58 7.19
CA ASN A 97 -16.94 3.05 8.31
C ASN A 97 -15.81 4.00 7.89
N LEU A 98 -15.83 4.50 6.65
CA LEU A 98 -14.89 5.52 6.17
C LEU A 98 -15.54 6.90 6.17
N ALA A 99 -14.74 7.91 6.52
CA ALA A 99 -15.14 9.30 6.32
C ALA A 99 -14.87 9.74 4.87
N PRO A 100 -15.56 10.74 4.33
CA PRO A 100 -15.27 11.27 2.99
C PRO A 100 -13.81 11.67 2.80
N CYS A 101 -13.15 12.23 3.82
CA CYS A 101 -11.74 12.61 3.77
C CYS A 101 -10.80 11.40 3.64
N ASP A 102 -11.19 10.22 4.12
CA ASP A 102 -10.41 8.99 3.93
C ASP A 102 -10.39 8.58 2.45
N LEU A 103 -11.55 8.69 1.78
CA LEU A 103 -11.68 8.44 0.35
C LEU A 103 -10.90 9.46 -0.49
N ASP A 104 -10.92 10.73 -0.10
CA ASP A 104 -10.13 11.77 -0.76
C ASP A 104 -8.63 11.51 -0.60
N ARG A 105 -8.19 11.01 0.57
CA ARG A 105 -6.82 10.55 0.79
C ARG A 105 -6.45 9.43 -0.18
N PHE A 106 -7.30 8.42 -0.35
CA PHE A 106 -7.04 7.33 -1.31
C PHE A 106 -6.98 7.83 -2.74
N GLN A 107 -7.85 8.75 -3.11
CA GLN A 107 -7.82 9.39 -4.43
C GLN A 107 -6.51 10.13 -4.70
N ALA A 108 -5.94 10.76 -3.67
CA ALA A 108 -4.67 11.48 -3.77
C ALA A 108 -3.43 10.55 -3.77
N MET A 109 -3.55 9.29 -3.33
CA MET A 109 -2.44 8.35 -3.36
C MET A 109 -2.13 7.91 -4.79
N PRO A 110 -0.86 7.92 -5.22
CA PRO A 110 -0.47 7.36 -6.52
C PRO A 110 -0.62 5.82 -6.52
N ALA A 111 -0.88 5.23 -7.69
CA ALA A 111 -0.83 3.77 -7.85
C ALA A 111 0.60 3.24 -7.94
N ARG A 112 1.53 4.11 -8.33
CA ARG A 112 2.97 3.86 -8.43
C ARG A 112 3.73 5.10 -7.98
N ILE A 113 4.89 4.90 -7.33
CA ILE A 113 5.83 5.96 -6.98
C ILE A 113 7.25 5.50 -7.29
N ASP A 114 8.06 6.42 -7.82
CA ASP A 114 9.50 6.24 -7.96
C ASP A 114 10.19 7.07 -6.86
N ILE A 115 10.99 6.42 -6.02
CA ILE A 115 11.68 6.99 -4.86
C ILE A 115 13.15 7.16 -5.23
N TYR A 116 13.68 8.34 -5.03
CA TYR A 116 15.07 8.70 -5.33
C TYR A 116 15.86 8.90 -4.03
N PRO A 117 16.56 7.86 -3.52
CA PRO A 117 17.22 7.91 -2.22
C PRO A 117 18.26 9.03 -2.07
N ASP A 118 18.92 9.43 -3.15
CA ASP A 118 19.86 10.54 -3.17
C ASP A 118 19.18 11.87 -2.90
N ARG A 119 18.00 12.10 -3.46
CA ARG A 119 17.26 13.37 -3.35
C ARG A 119 16.42 13.45 -2.09
N GLU A 120 15.81 12.33 -1.72
CA GLU A 120 14.80 12.29 -0.66
C GLU A 120 15.37 11.91 0.71
N LEU A 121 16.48 11.17 0.74
CA LEU A 121 17.08 10.65 1.96
C LEU A 121 18.58 10.94 2.09
N GLY A 122 19.22 11.54 1.08
CA GLY A 122 20.64 11.90 1.11
C GLY A 122 21.60 10.71 0.92
N PHE A 123 21.14 9.60 0.33
CA PHE A 123 21.95 8.40 0.06
C PHE A 123 22.47 8.38 -1.37
N GLU A 124 23.63 8.97 -1.61
CA GLU A 124 24.28 8.96 -2.92
C GLU A 124 24.65 7.54 -3.39
N GLY A 125 24.53 7.31 -4.70
CA GLY A 125 24.91 6.04 -5.33
C GLY A 125 23.92 4.89 -5.13
N VAL A 126 22.79 5.12 -4.45
CA VAL A 126 21.70 4.15 -4.36
C VAL A 126 20.76 4.34 -5.55
N PRO A 127 20.45 3.29 -6.33
CA PRO A 127 19.56 3.40 -7.48
C PRO A 127 18.14 3.79 -7.04
N PRO A 128 17.35 4.40 -7.94
CA PRO A 128 15.92 4.63 -7.69
C PRO A 128 15.17 3.33 -7.40
N LEU A 129 14.13 3.44 -6.58
CA LEU A 129 13.24 2.34 -6.21
C LEU A 129 11.85 2.64 -6.78
N THR A 130 11.24 1.68 -7.46
CA THR A 130 9.82 1.78 -7.83
C THR A 130 8.98 0.99 -6.83
N ALA A 131 7.95 1.62 -6.28
CA ALA A 131 6.96 0.99 -5.40
C ALA A 131 5.57 1.05 -6.04
N CYS A 132 4.88 -0.08 -6.04
CA CYS A 132 3.49 -0.21 -6.48
C CYS A 132 2.81 -1.33 -5.69
N HIS A 133 1.47 -1.46 -5.78
CA HIS A 133 0.79 -2.55 -5.09
C HIS A 133 0.86 -3.86 -5.89
N GLY A 134 0.28 -3.90 -7.08
CA GLY A 134 0.27 -5.07 -7.96
C GLY A 134 1.47 -5.07 -8.89
N SER A 135 1.39 -4.29 -9.96
CA SER A 135 2.47 -4.11 -10.93
C SER A 135 2.67 -2.62 -11.26
N PRO A 136 3.73 -2.24 -11.97
CA PRO A 136 3.90 -0.87 -12.44
C PRO A 136 2.75 -0.35 -13.32
N ARG A 137 1.90 -1.25 -13.85
CA ARG A 137 0.80 -0.94 -14.77
C ARG A 137 -0.55 -0.88 -14.09
N ALA A 138 -0.78 -1.75 -13.08
CA ALA A 138 -2.10 -1.88 -12.47
C ALA A 138 -2.03 -2.41 -11.02
N THR A 139 -2.86 -1.85 -10.15
CA THR A 139 -2.95 -2.23 -8.74
C THR A 139 -3.41 -3.68 -8.52
N LYS A 140 -4.12 -4.28 -9.48
CA LYS A 140 -4.70 -5.63 -9.41
C LYS A 140 -3.91 -6.68 -10.21
N GLU A 141 -2.83 -6.31 -10.86
CA GLU A 141 -2.06 -7.23 -11.68
C GLU A 141 -1.10 -8.06 -10.82
N TRP A 142 -1.14 -9.38 -10.98
CA TRP A 142 -0.29 -10.30 -10.24
C TRP A 142 1.06 -10.47 -10.94
N ILE A 143 2.14 -10.11 -10.26
CA ILE A 143 3.49 -10.48 -10.69
C ILE A 143 3.78 -11.89 -10.18
N MET A 144 3.74 -12.84 -11.10
CA MET A 144 4.07 -14.23 -10.80
C MET A 144 5.59 -14.40 -10.76
N ASN A 145 6.09 -15.25 -9.85
CA ASN A 145 7.52 -15.59 -9.78
C ASN A 145 7.95 -16.44 -10.99
N ARG A 146 8.05 -15.77 -12.15
CA ARG A 146 8.52 -16.32 -13.42
C ARG A 146 9.60 -15.40 -13.97
N PRO A 147 10.84 -15.87 -14.20
CA PRO A 147 11.97 -15.01 -14.57
C PRO A 147 11.66 -14.05 -15.72
N ALA A 148 11.09 -14.54 -16.82
CA ALA A 148 10.76 -13.70 -17.99
C ALA A 148 9.74 -12.59 -17.69
N LEU A 149 8.81 -12.79 -16.74
CA LEU A 149 7.89 -11.75 -16.30
C LEU A 149 8.58 -10.74 -15.37
N ILE A 150 9.44 -11.22 -14.50
CA ILE A 150 10.21 -10.37 -13.59
C ILE A 150 11.12 -9.45 -14.41
N ASP A 151 11.88 -9.99 -15.36
CA ASP A 151 12.76 -9.23 -16.26
C ASP A 151 11.95 -8.16 -17.04
N HIS A 152 10.76 -8.54 -17.50
CA HIS A 152 9.88 -7.63 -18.20
C HIS A 152 9.45 -6.43 -17.32
N TYR A 153 8.98 -6.67 -16.09
CA TYR A 153 8.57 -5.59 -15.20
C TYR A 153 9.75 -4.76 -14.70
N LEU A 154 10.90 -5.37 -14.48
CA LEU A 154 12.12 -4.64 -14.12
C LEU A 154 12.60 -3.72 -15.24
N SER A 155 12.38 -4.09 -16.51
CA SER A 155 12.71 -3.21 -17.65
C SER A 155 11.82 -1.97 -17.75
N GLU A 156 10.69 -1.92 -17.04
CA GLU A 156 9.76 -0.78 -17.02
C GLU A 156 10.02 0.22 -15.87
N VAL A 157 10.99 -0.08 -15.02
CA VAL A 157 11.30 0.73 -13.85
C VAL A 157 12.74 1.24 -13.89
N GLU A 158 12.94 2.48 -13.46
CA GLU A 158 14.27 3.05 -13.31
C GLU A 158 14.99 2.37 -12.14
N GLY A 159 16.31 2.12 -12.27
CA GLY A 159 17.14 1.53 -11.21
C GLY A 159 16.99 0.03 -11.02
N ASN A 160 16.11 -0.65 -11.77
CA ASN A 160 15.88 -2.10 -11.71
C ASN A 160 15.53 -2.63 -10.29
N VAL A 161 14.91 -1.80 -9.46
CA VAL A 161 14.40 -2.19 -8.14
C VAL A 161 12.90 -1.95 -8.10
N LEU A 162 12.14 -3.05 -7.97
CA LEU A 162 10.68 -3.03 -7.90
C LEU A 162 10.20 -3.65 -6.57
N LEU A 163 9.42 -2.89 -5.81
CA LEU A 163 8.75 -3.32 -4.60
C LEU A 163 7.25 -3.45 -4.88
N CYS A 164 6.69 -4.62 -4.65
CA CYS A 164 5.27 -4.89 -4.85
C CYS A 164 4.70 -5.79 -3.75
N GLY A 165 3.38 -5.68 -3.53
CA GLY A 165 2.60 -6.48 -2.61
C GLY A 165 1.61 -7.40 -3.33
N HIS A 166 0.32 -7.35 -2.94
CA HIS A 166 -0.84 -7.96 -3.60
C HIS A 166 -0.89 -9.49 -3.61
N THR A 167 0.24 -10.17 -3.84
CA THR A 167 0.27 -11.64 -3.96
C THR A 167 0.29 -12.36 -2.61
N HIS A 168 0.54 -11.64 -1.50
CA HIS A 168 0.76 -12.19 -0.15
C HIS A 168 1.87 -13.27 -0.13
N ARG A 169 2.86 -13.15 -1.01
CA ARG A 169 4.01 -14.05 -1.11
C ARG A 169 5.29 -13.23 -1.00
N ALA A 170 6.20 -13.69 -0.14
CA ALA A 170 7.55 -13.16 -0.01
C ALA A 170 8.50 -13.78 -1.04
#